data_119bb7acfcc56658880912515759357f
#
_entry.id   119bb7acfcc56658880912515759357f
#
_cell.length_a   1.000
_cell.length_b   1.000
_cell.length_c   1.000
_cell.angle_alpha   90.00
_cell.angle_beta   90.00
_cell.angle_gamma   90.00
#
_symmetry.space_group_name_H-M   'P 1'
#
loop_
_entity.id
_entity.type
_entity.pdbx_description
1 polymer ?
#
loop_
_entity_poly.entity_id
_entity_poly.type
_entity_poly.pdbx_seq_one_letter_code
_entity_poly.pdbx_strand_id
1 'polypeptide(L)'
;MSSETPVYLHLPAVTYDGDIVFGNHVWGIYGSSDGDDVTTFTGTVSLRGLNGNYADMSGIQFKGNSGIGVNAYCLTLLSQCSFDGWDTAAIANNGAWVNAMDCTFTNNKIALKFNSSMAYGTAPNYLNNTFTGNGTAVCIENLPGNEVLDFAGSTFSENDVDIDNKAEHSVDTAKANFE
;
A
#
# COMPACT_ATOMS: atom_id res chain seq x y z
N MET A 1 7.45 -28.27 -12.05
CA MET A 1 7.01 -26.91 -11.71
C MET A 1 6.97 -26.14 -13.01
N SER A 2 5.80 -25.78 -13.54
CA SER A 2 5.73 -24.91 -14.73
C SER A 2 6.25 -23.53 -14.28
N SER A 3 7.32 -23.07 -14.90
CA SER A 3 7.79 -21.69 -14.75
C SER A 3 6.76 -20.79 -15.43
N GLU A 4 5.76 -20.36 -14.69
CA GLU A 4 4.77 -19.44 -15.22
C GLU A 4 5.43 -18.08 -15.43
N THR A 5 5.27 -17.53 -16.62
CA THR A 5 5.91 -16.27 -17.01
C THR A 5 5.24 -15.11 -16.28
N PRO A 6 6.00 -14.21 -15.63
CA PRO A 6 5.45 -13.01 -15.02
C PRO A 6 4.69 -12.16 -16.02
N VAL A 7 3.55 -11.63 -15.60
CA VAL A 7 2.71 -10.72 -16.38
C VAL A 7 2.85 -9.31 -15.82
N TYR A 8 3.05 -8.36 -16.72
CA TYR A 8 3.11 -6.93 -16.42
C TYR A 8 1.97 -6.24 -17.18
N LEU A 9 1.09 -5.57 -16.45
CA LEU A 9 -0.08 -4.89 -17.01
C LEU A 9 0.17 -3.38 -17.09
N HIS A 10 -0.05 -2.82 -18.27
CA HIS A 10 -0.10 -1.38 -18.45
C HIS A 10 -1.54 -0.98 -18.71
N LEU A 11 -2.10 -0.22 -17.79
CA LEU A 11 -3.51 0.12 -17.77
C LEU A 11 -3.73 1.52 -18.35
N PRO A 12 -4.74 1.71 -19.22
CA PRO A 12 -5.10 3.04 -19.70
C PRO A 12 -5.64 3.93 -18.57
N ALA A 13 -5.65 5.23 -18.82
CA ALA A 13 -6.19 6.26 -17.93
C ALA A 13 -7.73 6.25 -17.96
N VAL A 14 -8.32 5.27 -17.30
CA VAL A 14 -9.77 5.09 -17.14
C VAL A 14 -10.11 4.66 -15.73
N THR A 15 -11.39 4.77 -15.35
CA THR A 15 -11.89 4.26 -14.07
C THR A 15 -12.31 2.79 -14.19
N TYR A 16 -11.81 1.98 -13.29
CA TYR A 16 -12.16 0.58 -13.08
C TYR A 16 -13.07 0.49 -11.86
N ASP A 17 -14.34 0.19 -12.09
CA ASP A 17 -15.33 0.05 -11.02
C ASP A 17 -15.42 -1.40 -10.54
N GLY A 18 -15.63 -1.55 -9.22
CA GLY A 18 -15.81 -2.83 -8.56
C GLY A 18 -14.50 -3.53 -8.18
N ASP A 19 -14.67 -4.65 -7.47
CA ASP A 19 -13.55 -5.38 -6.90
C ASP A 19 -12.80 -6.19 -7.95
N ILE A 20 -11.47 -6.17 -7.88
CA ILE A 20 -10.59 -6.87 -8.82
C ILE A 20 -9.62 -7.74 -8.03
N VAL A 21 -9.39 -8.95 -8.52
CA VAL A 21 -8.41 -9.89 -7.97
C VAL A 21 -7.34 -10.17 -9.01
N PHE A 22 -6.10 -9.80 -8.69
CA PHE A 22 -4.93 -10.18 -9.47
C PHE A 22 -4.31 -11.45 -8.89
N GLY A 23 -4.09 -12.42 -9.76
CA GLY A 23 -3.45 -13.70 -9.38
C GLY A 23 -1.93 -13.61 -9.29
N ASN A 24 -1.32 -14.71 -8.87
CA ASN A 24 0.12 -14.84 -8.59
C ASN A 24 1.05 -14.65 -9.78
N HIS A 25 0.55 -14.56 -11.01
CA HIS A 25 1.36 -14.31 -12.21
C HIS A 25 1.49 -12.83 -12.53
N VAL A 26 0.63 -11.98 -11.96
CA VAL A 26 0.70 -10.54 -12.16
C VAL A 26 1.72 -9.95 -11.20
N TRP A 27 2.86 -9.53 -11.76
CA TRP A 27 4.00 -8.99 -11.00
C TRP A 27 4.11 -7.48 -11.10
N GLY A 28 3.46 -6.87 -12.09
CA GLY A 28 3.45 -5.41 -12.24
C GLY A 28 2.11 -4.92 -12.76
N ILE A 29 1.62 -3.82 -12.20
CA ILE A 29 0.38 -3.15 -12.57
C ILE A 29 0.69 -1.66 -12.63
N TYR A 30 0.82 -1.14 -13.83
CA TYR A 30 1.24 0.22 -14.09
C TYR A 30 0.10 1.03 -14.64
N GLY A 31 -0.30 2.06 -13.90
CA GLY A 31 -1.28 3.02 -14.33
C GLY A 31 -0.70 4.03 -15.32
N SER A 32 -1.56 4.80 -15.90
CA SER A 32 -1.22 5.92 -16.79
C SER A 32 -2.07 7.14 -16.47
N SER A 33 -1.59 8.31 -16.93
CA SER A 33 -2.35 9.53 -16.96
C SER A 33 -2.35 10.09 -18.39
N ASP A 34 -3.49 10.59 -18.83
CA ASP A 34 -3.66 11.24 -20.14
C ASP A 34 -4.52 12.49 -19.95
N GLY A 35 -3.89 13.65 -20.02
CA GLY A 35 -4.51 14.91 -19.66
C GLY A 35 -4.92 14.97 -18.19
N ASP A 36 -6.21 15.13 -17.94
CA ASP A 36 -6.80 15.16 -16.61
C ASP A 36 -7.24 13.77 -16.10
N ASP A 37 -7.20 12.74 -16.97
CA ASP A 37 -7.57 11.38 -16.64
C ASP A 37 -6.38 10.61 -16.06
N VAL A 38 -6.65 9.72 -15.10
CA VAL A 38 -5.68 8.80 -14.51
C VAL A 38 -6.30 7.43 -14.37
N THR A 39 -5.49 6.39 -14.36
CA THR A 39 -5.94 5.04 -14.03
C THR A 39 -6.49 5.05 -12.59
N THR A 40 -7.78 4.82 -12.44
CA THR A 40 -8.49 4.90 -11.15
C THR A 40 -9.18 3.59 -10.83
N PHE A 41 -9.03 3.11 -9.60
CA PHE A 41 -9.83 2.01 -9.04
C PHE A 41 -10.78 2.56 -7.98
N THR A 42 -12.06 2.13 -8.04
CA THR A 42 -13.09 2.50 -7.05
C THR A 42 -13.53 1.32 -6.17
N GLY A 43 -13.13 0.11 -6.49
CA GLY A 43 -13.31 -1.10 -5.69
C GLY A 43 -12.02 -1.62 -5.09
N THR A 44 -12.13 -2.69 -4.28
CA THR A 44 -10.98 -3.35 -3.67
C THR A 44 -10.11 -4.05 -4.70
N VAL A 45 -8.81 -3.75 -4.68
CA VAL A 45 -7.82 -4.51 -5.44
C VAL A 45 -7.16 -5.53 -4.53
N SER A 46 -7.38 -6.82 -4.79
CA SER A 46 -6.75 -7.91 -4.05
C SER A 46 -5.58 -8.50 -4.84
N LEU A 47 -4.41 -8.48 -4.22
CA LEU A 47 -3.18 -9.04 -4.78
C LEU A 47 -2.93 -10.41 -4.14
N ARG A 48 -3.31 -11.46 -4.87
CA ARG A 48 -3.18 -12.83 -4.39
C ARG A 48 -1.91 -13.46 -4.97
N GLY A 49 -0.91 -13.62 -4.10
CA GLY A 49 0.31 -14.35 -4.39
C GLY A 49 0.51 -15.49 -3.41
N LEU A 50 1.36 -16.44 -3.78
CA LEU A 50 1.94 -17.40 -2.84
C LEU A 50 3.11 -16.71 -2.11
N ASN A 51 3.52 -17.25 -0.96
CA ASN A 51 4.72 -16.80 -0.26
C ASN A 51 5.90 -16.71 -1.22
N GLY A 52 6.55 -15.54 -1.30
CA GLY A 52 7.63 -15.26 -2.22
C GLY A 52 7.24 -14.66 -3.57
N ASN A 53 5.95 -14.50 -3.85
CA ASN A 53 5.51 -13.72 -5.01
C ASN A 53 5.56 -12.22 -4.71
N TYR A 54 5.73 -11.45 -5.77
CA TYR A 54 5.90 -10.01 -5.74
C TYR A 54 4.85 -9.34 -6.62
N ALA A 55 4.33 -8.21 -6.19
CA ALA A 55 3.47 -7.35 -6.99
C ALA A 55 3.92 -5.90 -6.86
N ASP A 56 4.18 -5.25 -7.99
CA ASP A 56 4.52 -3.83 -8.09
C ASP A 56 3.32 -3.07 -8.68
N MET A 57 2.88 -2.02 -7.99
CA MET A 57 1.80 -1.15 -8.45
C MET A 57 2.31 0.29 -8.49
N SER A 58 2.17 0.95 -9.64
CA SER A 58 2.68 2.30 -9.82
C SER A 58 1.72 3.21 -10.60
N GLY A 59 1.66 4.48 -10.19
CA GLY A 59 0.94 5.52 -10.92
C GLY A 59 -0.57 5.33 -10.96
N ILE A 60 -1.16 4.81 -9.88
CA ILE A 60 -2.59 4.47 -9.80
C ILE A 60 -3.27 5.30 -8.72
N GLN A 61 -4.47 5.76 -9.02
CA GLN A 61 -5.36 6.40 -8.06
C GLN A 61 -6.40 5.41 -7.53
N PHE A 62 -6.54 5.34 -6.20
CA PHE A 62 -7.57 4.56 -5.51
C PHE A 62 -8.53 5.51 -4.82
N LYS A 63 -9.78 5.57 -5.30
CA LYS A 63 -10.86 6.40 -4.74
C LYS A 63 -11.92 5.55 -4.10
N GLY A 64 -11.99 5.59 -2.76
CA GLY A 64 -12.98 4.86 -1.98
C GLY A 64 -14.04 5.76 -1.37
N ASN A 65 -15.00 5.11 -0.75
CA ASN A 65 -15.94 5.72 0.18
C ASN A 65 -16.13 4.83 1.42
N SER A 66 -15.56 3.64 1.41
CA SER A 66 -15.55 2.64 2.49
C SER A 66 -14.68 1.44 2.05
N GLY A 67 -14.53 0.43 2.91
CA GLY A 67 -13.86 -0.83 2.57
C GLY A 67 -12.34 -0.72 2.48
N ILE A 68 -11.73 -1.55 1.64
CA ILE A 68 -10.27 -1.67 1.50
C ILE A 68 -9.87 -1.29 0.08
N GLY A 69 -8.88 -0.41 -0.08
CA GLY A 69 -8.33 -0.06 -1.39
C GLY A 69 -7.45 -1.18 -1.94
N VAL A 70 -6.31 -1.45 -1.31
CA VAL A 70 -5.42 -2.57 -1.68
C VAL A 70 -5.35 -3.60 -0.56
N ASN A 71 -5.69 -4.84 -0.89
CA ASN A 71 -5.65 -5.98 0.02
C ASN A 71 -4.53 -6.93 -0.42
N ALA A 72 -3.35 -6.79 0.21
CA ALA A 72 -2.15 -7.52 -0.17
C ALA A 72 -2.02 -8.84 0.57
N TYR A 73 -1.85 -9.93 -0.18
CA TYR A 73 -1.50 -11.28 0.31
C TYR A 73 -0.13 -11.76 -0.19
N CYS A 74 0.65 -10.87 -0.78
CA CYS A 74 2.02 -11.11 -1.22
C CYS A 74 2.89 -9.89 -0.92
N LEU A 75 4.18 -10.00 -1.17
CA LEU A 75 5.07 -8.84 -1.12
C LEU A 75 4.63 -7.82 -2.17
N THR A 76 4.29 -6.62 -1.73
CA THR A 76 3.72 -5.56 -2.57
C THR A 76 4.54 -4.29 -2.45
N LEU A 77 4.88 -3.68 -3.58
CA LEU A 77 5.40 -2.32 -3.64
C LEU A 77 4.33 -1.41 -4.25
N LEU A 78 4.01 -0.34 -3.54
CA LEU A 78 3.19 0.76 -4.03
C LEU A 78 4.12 1.94 -4.31
N SER A 79 4.11 2.47 -5.52
CA SER A 79 4.90 3.64 -5.87
C SER A 79 4.07 4.66 -6.65
N GLN A 80 4.19 5.93 -6.28
CA GLN A 80 3.47 7.02 -6.96
C GLN A 80 1.95 6.76 -7.05
N CYS A 81 1.38 6.11 -6.04
CA CYS A 81 -0.04 5.83 -5.92
C CYS A 81 -0.72 6.84 -5.00
N SER A 82 -2.01 7.08 -5.21
CA SER A 82 -2.82 7.90 -4.30
C SER A 82 -4.03 7.14 -3.79
N PHE A 83 -4.35 7.33 -2.52
CA PHE A 83 -5.45 6.67 -1.82
C PHE A 83 -6.30 7.71 -1.11
N ASP A 84 -7.59 7.78 -1.41
CA ASP A 84 -8.51 8.74 -0.82
C ASP A 84 -9.82 8.09 -0.42
N GLY A 85 -10.25 8.29 0.84
CA GLY A 85 -11.60 7.99 1.34
C GLY A 85 -11.88 6.53 1.70
N TRP A 86 -10.88 5.71 2.02
CA TRP A 86 -11.04 4.29 2.37
C TRP A 86 -11.21 4.07 3.88
N ASP A 87 -11.89 2.98 4.27
CA ASP A 87 -11.80 2.49 5.66
C ASP A 87 -10.38 1.98 5.96
N THR A 88 -9.76 1.31 5.00
CA THR A 88 -8.33 0.96 5.02
C THR A 88 -7.76 1.11 3.61
N ALA A 89 -6.82 2.03 3.40
CA ALA A 89 -6.32 2.28 2.06
C ALA A 89 -5.45 1.12 1.55
N ALA A 90 -4.49 0.65 2.35
CA ALA A 90 -3.70 -0.53 2.01
C ALA A 90 -3.46 -1.39 3.25
N ILE A 91 -3.63 -2.71 3.11
CA ILE A 91 -3.40 -3.67 4.19
C ILE A 91 -2.50 -4.81 3.74
N ALA A 92 -1.51 -5.13 4.57
CA ALA A 92 -0.70 -6.34 4.49
C ALA A 92 -1.30 -7.43 5.39
N ASN A 93 -1.66 -8.58 4.82
CA ASN A 93 -2.27 -9.71 5.52
C ASN A 93 -1.45 -10.99 5.37
N ASN A 94 -1.56 -11.89 6.36
CA ASN A 94 -1.18 -13.31 6.25
C ASN A 94 0.21 -13.56 5.64
N GLY A 95 1.22 -12.85 6.11
CA GLY A 95 2.58 -12.99 5.61
C GLY A 95 2.90 -12.11 4.41
N ALA A 96 2.00 -11.22 4.04
CA ALA A 96 2.27 -10.17 3.09
C ALA A 96 3.09 -9.03 3.73
N TRP A 97 3.74 -8.28 2.88
CA TRP A 97 4.42 -7.05 3.21
C TRP A 97 4.03 -5.97 2.19
N VAL A 98 3.72 -4.78 2.66
CA VAL A 98 3.47 -3.63 1.78
C VAL A 98 4.56 -2.60 2.01
N ASN A 99 5.31 -2.28 0.97
CA ASN A 99 6.15 -1.10 0.90
C ASN A 99 5.39 0.01 0.15
N ALA A 100 5.59 1.27 0.53
CA ALA A 100 5.01 2.42 -0.14
C ALA A 100 6.06 3.52 -0.31
N MET A 101 6.23 4.03 -1.51
CA MET A 101 7.17 5.10 -1.83
C MET A 101 6.50 6.14 -2.72
N ASP A 102 6.74 7.42 -2.41
CA ASP A 102 6.18 8.55 -3.16
C ASP A 102 4.65 8.50 -3.30
N CYS A 103 3.96 7.90 -2.30
CA CYS A 103 2.51 7.74 -2.29
C CYS A 103 1.82 8.83 -1.47
N THR A 104 0.53 9.06 -1.77
CA THR A 104 -0.33 9.98 -1.02
C THR A 104 -1.51 9.23 -0.43
N PHE A 105 -1.74 9.39 0.86
CA PHE A 105 -2.84 8.81 1.61
C PHE A 105 -3.66 9.91 2.26
N THR A 106 -4.90 10.11 1.82
CA THR A 106 -5.73 11.25 2.23
C THR A 106 -7.10 10.79 2.69
N ASN A 107 -7.59 11.32 3.82
CA ASN A 107 -8.96 11.11 4.32
C ASN A 107 -9.34 9.62 4.52
N ASN A 108 -8.40 8.74 4.79
CA ASN A 108 -8.70 7.34 5.08
C ASN A 108 -8.93 7.16 6.58
N LYS A 109 -9.75 6.19 7.01
CA LYS A 109 -9.80 5.84 8.43
C LYS A 109 -8.47 5.23 8.88
N ILE A 110 -7.88 4.33 8.05
CA ILE A 110 -6.53 3.82 8.23
C ILE A 110 -5.83 3.87 6.87
N ALA A 111 -4.65 4.51 6.79
CA ALA A 111 -3.93 4.58 5.53
C ALA A 111 -3.11 3.31 5.27
N LEU A 112 -2.11 3.01 6.08
CA LEU A 112 -1.36 1.75 5.99
C LEU A 112 -1.65 0.86 7.19
N LYS A 113 -2.03 -0.39 6.95
CA LYS A 113 -2.31 -1.37 7.99
C LYS A 113 -1.45 -2.61 7.84
N PHE A 114 -0.79 -3.02 8.93
CA PHE A 114 -0.02 -4.25 9.01
C PHE A 114 -0.71 -5.24 9.94
N ASN A 115 -1.10 -6.38 9.38
CA ASN A 115 -1.63 -7.51 10.12
C ASN A 115 -1.05 -8.82 9.55
N SER A 116 0.26 -8.89 9.51
CA SER A 116 1.00 -10.03 8.97
C SER A 116 1.42 -10.99 10.07
N SER A 117 1.36 -12.28 9.79
CA SER A 117 1.77 -13.34 10.70
C SER A 117 3.19 -13.88 10.43
N MET A 118 3.84 -13.39 9.37
CA MET A 118 5.17 -13.81 8.96
C MET A 118 6.04 -12.59 8.65
N ALA A 119 7.33 -12.68 9.03
CA ALA A 119 8.33 -11.71 8.60
C ALA A 119 8.77 -12.01 7.16
N TYR A 120 8.97 -10.94 6.38
CA TYR A 120 9.68 -11.00 5.10
C TYR A 120 11.05 -10.35 5.26
N GLY A 121 12.08 -10.98 4.74
CA GLY A 121 13.46 -10.48 4.78
C GLY A 121 13.75 -9.41 3.72
N THR A 122 12.87 -8.45 3.52
CA THR A 122 13.07 -7.31 2.62
C THR A 122 13.25 -6.03 3.42
N ALA A 123 14.12 -5.14 2.95
CA ALA A 123 14.25 -3.82 3.56
C ALA A 123 12.93 -3.04 3.38
N PRO A 124 12.22 -2.69 4.46
CA PRO A 124 10.97 -1.96 4.37
C PRO A 124 11.24 -0.50 4.04
N ASN A 125 10.61 -0.02 2.98
CA ASN A 125 10.72 1.36 2.51
C ASN A 125 9.36 2.04 2.53
N TYR A 126 9.31 3.20 3.20
CA TYR A 126 8.14 4.08 3.27
C TYR A 126 8.56 5.53 3.00
N LEU A 127 9.43 5.69 2.00
CA LEU A 127 10.08 6.97 1.72
C LEU A 127 9.12 7.94 1.03
N ASN A 128 9.20 9.21 1.41
CA ASN A 128 8.56 10.34 0.73
C ASN A 128 7.04 10.22 0.60
N ASN A 129 6.37 9.53 1.51
CA ASN A 129 4.91 9.46 1.48
C ASN A 129 4.29 10.69 2.13
N THR A 130 3.07 11.01 1.72
CA THR A 130 2.24 12.03 2.37
C THR A 130 1.03 11.35 3.00
N PHE A 131 0.86 11.54 4.31
CA PHE A 131 -0.28 11.08 5.08
C PHE A 131 -1.02 12.29 5.64
N THR A 132 -2.21 12.61 5.11
CA THR A 132 -2.94 13.83 5.48
C THR A 132 -4.41 13.53 5.79
N GLY A 133 -4.88 14.00 6.94
CA GLY A 133 -6.31 13.93 7.30
C GLY A 133 -6.82 12.51 7.53
N ASN A 134 -5.93 11.55 7.85
CA ASN A 134 -6.35 10.18 8.12
C ASN A 134 -6.74 10.01 9.59
N GLY A 135 -7.66 9.10 9.92
CA GLY A 135 -7.90 8.70 11.31
C GLY A 135 -6.64 8.08 11.93
N THR A 136 -6.01 7.12 11.22
CA THR A 136 -4.70 6.58 11.58
C THR A 136 -3.85 6.46 10.32
N ALA A 137 -2.69 7.12 10.28
CA ALA A 137 -1.82 7.05 9.11
C ALA A 137 -1.14 5.68 8.99
N VAL A 138 -0.54 5.17 10.07
CA VAL A 138 0.09 3.84 10.08
C VAL A 138 -0.40 3.05 11.28
N CYS A 139 -1.00 1.87 11.03
CA CYS A 139 -1.47 0.96 12.07
C CYS A 139 -0.72 -0.36 11.99
N ILE A 140 0.04 -0.71 13.04
CA ILE A 140 0.82 -1.93 13.14
C ILE A 140 0.18 -2.83 14.19
N GLU A 141 -0.77 -3.67 13.78
CA GLU A 141 -1.46 -4.61 14.68
C GLU A 141 -0.61 -5.86 14.94
N ASN A 142 -0.03 -6.42 13.88
CA ASN A 142 0.83 -7.59 13.95
C ASN A 142 1.84 -7.54 12.80
N LEU A 143 3.12 -7.52 13.14
CA LEU A 143 4.23 -7.52 12.19
C LEU A 143 5.46 -8.15 12.84
N PRO A 144 5.67 -9.45 12.70
CA PRO A 144 6.87 -10.11 13.22
C PRO A 144 8.09 -9.75 12.37
N GLY A 145 9.26 -9.82 12.97
CA GLY A 145 10.54 -9.50 12.34
C GLY A 145 11.28 -8.38 13.06
N ASN A 146 12.47 -8.09 12.60
CA ASN A 146 13.35 -7.06 13.19
C ASN A 146 13.67 -5.94 12.19
N GLU A 147 13.09 -5.96 11.02
CA GLU A 147 13.26 -4.92 10.01
C GLU A 147 12.66 -3.61 10.54
N VAL A 148 13.36 -2.51 10.30
CA VAL A 148 12.91 -1.18 10.74
C VAL A 148 12.04 -0.57 9.65
N LEU A 149 10.83 -0.11 10.00
CA LEU A 149 10.00 0.66 9.07
C LEU A 149 10.58 2.07 8.94
N ASP A 150 11.20 2.38 7.81
CA ASP A 150 11.85 3.67 7.56
C ASP A 150 10.88 4.62 6.82
N PHE A 151 10.49 5.71 7.50
CA PHE A 151 9.62 6.76 6.95
C PHE A 151 10.38 8.04 6.55
N ALA A 152 11.65 7.93 6.19
CA ALA A 152 12.44 9.10 5.80
C ALA A 152 11.81 9.89 4.65
N GLY A 153 11.75 11.21 4.79
CA GLY A 153 11.13 12.12 3.83
C GLY A 153 9.60 12.10 3.80
N SER A 154 8.95 11.21 4.57
CA SER A 154 7.50 11.19 4.66
C SER A 154 6.98 12.34 5.52
N THR A 155 5.77 12.84 5.19
CA THR A 155 5.06 13.88 5.92
C THR A 155 3.78 13.32 6.53
N PHE A 156 3.56 13.63 7.80
CA PHE A 156 2.34 13.32 8.54
C PHE A 156 1.69 14.62 8.97
N SER A 157 0.48 14.88 8.51
CA SER A 157 -0.26 16.11 8.80
C SER A 157 -1.74 15.85 9.01
N GLU A 158 -2.34 16.54 9.96
CA GLU A 158 -3.78 16.51 10.21
C GLU A 158 -4.37 15.09 10.45
N ASN A 159 -3.55 14.09 10.82
CA ASN A 159 -4.03 12.77 11.18
C ASN A 159 -4.45 12.76 12.66
N ASP A 160 -5.52 12.01 13.01
CA ASP A 160 -5.88 11.84 14.43
C ASP A 160 -4.78 11.06 15.19
N VAL A 161 -4.17 10.06 14.52
CA VAL A 161 -3.03 9.27 15.00
C VAL A 161 -2.06 9.04 13.85
N ASP A 162 -0.82 9.48 13.99
CA ASP A 162 0.19 9.26 12.95
C ASP A 162 0.65 7.80 12.92
N ILE A 163 1.02 7.22 14.07
CA ILE A 163 1.50 5.83 14.14
C ILE A 163 0.90 5.13 15.35
N ASP A 164 0.02 4.14 15.10
CA ASP A 164 -0.54 3.24 16.11
C ASP A 164 0.22 1.90 16.07
N ASN A 165 1.26 1.76 16.89
CA ASN A 165 2.17 0.61 16.89
C ASN A 165 1.86 -0.36 18.05
N LYS A 166 0.85 -1.19 17.91
CA LYS A 166 0.44 -2.19 18.91
C LYS A 166 1.39 -3.39 18.98
N ALA A 167 2.12 -3.64 17.90
CA ALA A 167 3.08 -4.75 17.82
C ALA A 167 4.45 -4.40 18.42
N GLU A 168 4.66 -3.16 18.89
CA GLU A 168 5.96 -2.67 19.37
C GLU A 168 7.10 -2.87 18.33
N HIS A 169 6.75 -2.83 17.05
CA HIS A 169 7.69 -3.02 15.94
C HIS A 169 8.62 -1.81 15.82
N SER A 170 9.85 -2.02 15.34
CA SER A 170 10.81 -0.93 15.16
C SER A 170 10.41 0.01 14.01
N VAL A 171 10.31 1.30 14.31
CA VAL A 171 9.95 2.36 13.35
C VAL A 171 11.00 3.47 13.42
N ASP A 172 11.52 3.89 12.27
CA ASP A 172 12.40 5.05 12.13
C ASP A 172 11.64 6.23 11.52
N THR A 173 11.45 7.26 12.30
CA THR A 173 10.83 8.53 11.91
C THR A 173 11.78 9.72 12.03
N ALA A 174 13.08 9.47 12.26
CA ALA A 174 14.04 10.55 12.53
C ALA A 174 14.17 11.59 11.40
N LYS A 175 13.79 11.20 10.18
CA LYS A 175 13.79 12.07 8.99
C LYS A 175 12.39 12.28 8.39
N ALA A 176 11.34 11.97 9.13
CA ALA A 176 9.96 12.29 8.78
C ALA A 176 9.57 13.68 9.28
N ASN A 177 8.58 14.30 8.66
CA ASN A 177 8.00 15.57 9.05
C ASN A 177 6.65 15.34 9.71
N PHE A 178 6.40 15.98 10.85
CA PHE A 178 5.14 15.96 11.58
C PHE A 178 4.61 17.39 11.69
N GLU A 179 3.36 17.65 11.18
CA GLU A 179 2.74 18.98 11.11
C GLU A 179 1.35 18.98 11.78
#